data_58ca4e9e4d70bc55996de9c5fda8f356
#
_entry.id   58ca4e9e4d70bc55996de9c5fda8f356
#
_cell.length_a   1.000
_cell.length_b   1.000
_cell.length_c   1.000
_cell.angle_alpha   90.00
_cell.angle_beta   90.00
_cell.angle_gamma   90.00
#
_symmetry.space_group_name_H-M   'P 1'
#
loop_
_entity.id
_entity.type
_entity.pdbx_description
1 polymer ?
#
loop_
_entity_poly.entity_id
_entity_poly.type
_entity_poly.pdbx_seq_one_letter_code
_entity_poly.pdbx_strand_id
1 'polypeptide(L)'
;MINLIPAWAQHFDAFWDAIQRRNLWFIKLRYGAVIMLLMFLFLTEFSLGLTFSKAQSTALIVITIMIQLYNLILHLKIKSIKCDSDKFNPLHFSLLQMLLDLIALGLIVYYTGGIETPLFMLFIFHMIIGSLILPGFIINSIAVAVIFYFIALTFTEYFGLIQHQAIIGFLKVPLYNNLKFVIVYDTIFSFVMIMSVVLANTIANQLYKMEQQLVESIDKLNLAEVEKQNYVIGLVHEIKSPLVAVHSYLDVILQKFLGPVDKKVEEKLIRARARSDEAINMVNDVLKVSKLRLLDEISVGKIEIKELVQSLINNFQDAINFKNIRLDFFDNRKLFSEITGDKFLLEIAFSNLLSNAIKYVSQNGKIQIILSNNNSGIKLEFCDDGIGIPTNELPKIFNDFFRASNIKSKNYEGSGLGLSVVKHVIERHGGKIEAISPSRLGNKNNPGSSFFIFLPA
;
A
#
# COMPACT_ATOMS: atom_id res chain seq x y z
N MET A 1 33.43 -8.09 8.80
CA MET A 1 32.27 -7.66 9.61
C MET A 1 31.45 -8.88 9.97
N ILE A 2 30.77 -8.87 11.13
CA ILE A 2 29.86 -9.96 11.51
C ILE A 2 28.67 -9.90 10.54
N ASN A 3 28.36 -11.04 9.89
CA ASN A 3 27.20 -11.10 9.00
C ASN A 3 25.93 -11.15 9.85
N LEU A 4 25.18 -10.04 9.89
CA LEU A 4 23.93 -9.89 10.65
C LEU A 4 22.68 -10.13 9.80
N ILE A 5 22.84 -10.35 8.48
CA ILE A 5 21.76 -10.35 7.52
C ILE A 5 21.29 -11.79 7.30
N PRO A 6 19.98 -12.09 7.48
CA PRO A 6 19.43 -13.37 7.05
C PRO A 6 19.59 -13.54 5.54
N ALA A 7 19.91 -14.75 5.08
CA ALA A 7 20.18 -15.02 3.66
C ALA A 7 19.03 -14.60 2.72
N TRP A 8 17.78 -14.71 3.17
CA TRP A 8 16.59 -14.33 2.40
C TRP A 8 16.39 -12.80 2.28
N ALA A 9 16.99 -12.02 3.19
CA ALA A 9 16.74 -10.57 3.28
C ALA A 9 17.76 -9.72 2.50
N GLN A 10 18.80 -10.33 1.92
CA GLN A 10 19.89 -9.59 1.28
C GLN A 10 19.45 -8.67 0.14
N HIS A 11 18.44 -9.08 -0.64
CA HIS A 11 17.92 -8.35 -1.81
C HIS A 11 16.46 -7.85 -1.63
N PHE A 12 15.99 -7.80 -0.38
CA PHE A 12 14.61 -7.45 -0.11
C PHE A 12 14.51 -6.02 0.46
N ASP A 13 14.20 -5.05 -0.40
CA ASP A 13 14.15 -3.62 -0.05
C ASP A 13 13.20 -3.31 1.11
N ALA A 14 12.05 -3.98 1.17
CA ALA A 14 11.07 -3.76 2.23
C ALA A 14 11.62 -4.16 3.63
N PHE A 15 12.52 -5.15 3.71
CA PHE A 15 13.22 -5.51 4.94
C PHE A 15 14.10 -4.35 5.43
N TRP A 16 14.89 -3.76 4.52
CA TRP A 16 15.77 -2.65 4.86
C TRP A 16 14.99 -1.41 5.30
N ASP A 17 13.89 -1.10 4.63
CA ASP A 17 12.99 -0.03 5.02
C ASP A 17 12.37 -0.25 6.41
N ALA A 18 12.00 -1.48 6.72
CA ALA A 18 11.49 -1.84 8.04
C ALA A 18 12.54 -1.63 9.14
N ILE A 19 13.79 -2.05 8.91
CA ILE A 19 14.89 -1.84 9.86
C ILE A 19 15.20 -0.35 10.02
N GLN A 20 15.22 0.45 8.94
CA GLN A 20 15.41 1.89 9.04
C GLN A 20 14.30 2.58 9.84
N ARG A 21 13.02 2.21 9.60
CA ARG A 21 11.90 2.73 10.39
C ARG A 21 12.01 2.38 11.87
N ARG A 22 12.43 1.13 12.20
CA ARG A 22 12.66 0.70 13.58
C ARG A 22 13.80 1.50 14.23
N ASN A 23 14.92 1.71 13.54
CA ASN A 23 16.03 2.53 14.03
C ASN A 23 15.60 3.98 14.32
N LEU A 24 14.79 4.58 13.44
CA LEU A 24 14.26 5.92 13.64
C LEU A 24 13.30 5.98 14.84
N TRP A 25 12.50 4.94 15.03
CA TRP A 25 11.62 4.83 16.19
C TRP A 25 12.41 4.77 17.51
N PHE A 26 13.53 4.03 17.55
CA PHE A 26 14.43 4.01 18.73
C PHE A 26 15.04 5.36 19.04
N ILE A 27 15.47 6.09 18.02
CA ILE A 27 15.99 7.45 18.20
C ILE A 27 14.93 8.35 18.83
N LYS A 28 13.67 8.25 18.38
CA LYS A 28 12.55 9.02 18.95
C LYS A 28 12.23 8.58 20.38
N LEU A 29 12.21 7.27 20.66
CA LEU A 29 11.95 6.72 21.98
C LEU A 29 12.99 7.21 22.99
N ARG A 30 14.26 7.32 22.59
CA ARG A 30 15.36 7.79 23.45
C ARG A 30 15.18 9.25 23.86
N TYR A 31 14.62 10.12 23.01
CA TYR A 31 14.24 11.49 23.45
C TYR A 31 13.20 11.45 24.56
N GLY A 32 12.21 10.55 24.46
CA GLY A 32 11.22 10.35 25.51
C GLY A 32 11.83 9.79 26.81
N ALA A 33 12.75 8.82 26.68
CA ALA A 33 13.43 8.23 27.83
C ALA A 33 14.25 9.25 28.63
N VAL A 34 14.91 10.17 27.91
CA VAL A 34 15.65 11.26 28.59
C VAL A 34 14.71 12.20 29.33
N ILE A 35 13.57 12.58 28.75
CA ILE A 35 12.56 13.39 29.43
C ILE A 35 12.05 12.66 30.68
N MET A 36 11.78 11.35 30.60
CA MET A 36 11.35 10.54 31.73
C MET A 36 12.43 10.46 32.82
N LEU A 37 13.71 10.34 32.43
CA LEU A 37 14.82 10.31 33.40
C LEU A 37 14.94 11.67 34.13
N LEU A 38 14.84 12.79 33.42
CA LEU A 38 14.86 14.13 34.04
C LEU A 38 13.65 14.32 34.96
N MET A 39 12.47 13.85 34.54
CA MET A 39 11.27 13.92 35.37
C MET A 39 11.40 13.02 36.62
N PHE A 40 11.99 11.84 36.49
CA PHE A 40 12.28 10.94 37.62
C PHE A 40 13.22 11.63 38.62
N LEU A 41 14.32 12.22 38.18
CA LEU A 41 15.25 12.96 39.05
C LEU A 41 14.56 14.13 39.76
N PHE A 42 13.74 14.88 39.05
CA PHE A 42 12.97 15.99 39.62
C PHE A 42 11.95 15.51 40.67
N LEU A 43 11.18 14.46 40.38
CA LEU A 43 10.19 13.92 41.31
C LEU A 43 10.82 13.32 42.56
N THR A 44 11.94 12.60 42.43
CA THR A 44 12.64 11.99 43.57
C THR A 44 13.16 13.07 44.53
N GLU A 45 13.75 14.13 44.03
CA GLU A 45 14.33 15.18 44.85
C GLU A 45 13.26 16.13 45.44
N PHE A 46 12.27 16.55 44.60
CA PHE A 46 11.31 17.60 45.00
C PHE A 46 10.04 17.01 45.68
N SER A 47 9.53 15.86 45.23
CA SER A 47 8.25 15.33 45.71
C SER A 47 8.41 14.24 46.77
N LEU A 48 9.43 13.38 46.62
CA LEU A 48 9.63 12.23 47.53
C LEU A 48 10.63 12.51 48.65
N GLY A 49 11.30 13.67 48.67
CA GLY A 49 12.30 14.02 49.65
C GLY A 49 13.53 13.10 49.63
N LEU A 50 13.75 12.37 48.54
CA LEU A 50 14.92 11.52 48.33
C LEU A 50 16.06 12.43 47.81
N THR A 51 17.25 12.31 48.35
CA THR A 51 18.36 13.14 47.95
C THR A 51 19.49 12.35 47.34
N PHE A 52 20.01 12.87 46.22
CA PHE A 52 21.24 12.37 45.60
C PHE A 52 22.44 13.15 46.13
N SER A 53 23.58 12.51 46.27
CA SER A 53 24.84 13.22 46.51
C SER A 53 25.17 14.16 45.33
N LYS A 54 25.94 15.21 45.57
CA LYS A 54 26.37 16.12 44.46
C LYS A 54 27.10 15.37 43.36
N ALA A 55 27.86 14.34 43.68
CA ALA A 55 28.58 13.49 42.70
C ALA A 55 27.58 12.68 41.84
N GLN A 56 26.55 12.08 42.47
CA GLN A 56 25.50 11.33 41.77
C GLN A 56 24.71 12.24 40.81
N SER A 57 24.22 13.39 41.30
CA SER A 57 23.46 14.32 40.50
C SER A 57 24.28 14.82 39.30
N THR A 58 25.56 15.19 39.52
CA THR A 58 26.45 15.62 38.45
C THR A 58 26.67 14.49 37.42
N ALA A 59 26.91 13.26 37.87
CA ALA A 59 27.10 12.12 36.98
C ALA A 59 25.85 11.83 36.15
N LEU A 60 24.66 11.81 36.76
CA LEU A 60 23.40 11.59 36.06
C LEU A 60 23.08 12.68 35.01
N ILE A 61 23.40 13.94 35.31
CA ILE A 61 23.28 15.05 34.35
C ILE A 61 24.24 14.85 33.18
N VAL A 62 25.51 14.50 33.45
CA VAL A 62 26.51 14.22 32.41
C VAL A 62 26.08 13.06 31.53
N ILE A 63 25.61 11.96 32.10
CA ILE A 63 25.12 10.80 31.35
C ILE A 63 23.92 11.21 30.48
N THR A 64 23.01 11.99 31.00
CA THR A 64 21.84 12.51 30.25
C THR A 64 22.28 13.36 29.05
N ILE A 65 23.24 14.24 29.22
CA ILE A 65 23.81 15.06 28.15
C ILE A 65 24.50 14.16 27.10
N MET A 66 25.25 13.16 27.55
CA MET A 66 25.90 12.21 26.64
C MET A 66 24.87 11.42 25.82
N ILE A 67 23.77 10.96 26.44
CA ILE A 67 22.68 10.29 25.73
C ILE A 67 22.10 11.21 24.66
N GLN A 68 21.83 12.46 24.96
CA GLN A 68 21.32 13.43 23.98
C GLN A 68 22.29 13.67 22.86
N LEU A 69 23.59 13.81 23.17
CA LEU A 69 24.62 14.06 22.16
C LEU A 69 24.75 12.92 21.16
N TYR A 70 24.93 11.68 21.65
CA TYR A 70 25.02 10.55 20.71
C TYR A 70 23.69 10.31 19.99
N ASN A 71 22.53 10.52 20.62
CA ASN A 71 21.25 10.41 19.96
C ASN A 71 21.09 11.39 18.80
N LEU A 72 21.55 12.63 18.99
CA LEU A 72 21.56 13.66 17.94
C LEU A 72 22.47 13.22 16.77
N ILE A 73 23.68 12.72 17.08
CA ILE A 73 24.61 12.21 16.05
C ILE A 73 23.98 11.06 15.26
N LEU A 74 23.35 10.12 15.95
CA LEU A 74 22.67 8.98 15.33
C LEU A 74 21.48 9.44 14.46
N HIS A 75 20.73 10.44 14.92
CA HIS A 75 19.61 11.01 14.17
C HIS A 75 20.07 11.68 12.85
N LEU A 76 21.17 12.41 12.90
CA LEU A 76 21.74 13.02 11.70
C LEU A 76 22.32 12.00 10.71
N LYS A 77 22.87 10.88 11.21
CA LYS A 77 23.55 9.87 10.41
C LYS A 77 22.59 8.83 9.78
N ILE A 78 21.41 8.60 10.33
CA ILE A 78 20.52 7.51 9.93
C ILE A 78 20.17 7.52 8.43
N LYS A 79 19.95 8.71 7.84
CA LYS A 79 19.62 8.88 6.42
C LYS A 79 20.79 8.61 5.47
N SER A 80 22.04 8.64 5.96
CA SER A 80 23.24 8.43 5.16
C SER A 80 23.69 6.97 5.11
N ILE A 81 23.03 6.09 5.87
CA ILE A 81 23.41 4.67 5.95
C ILE A 81 22.79 3.93 4.78
N LYS A 82 23.64 3.35 3.94
CA LYS A 82 23.21 2.56 2.78
C LYS A 82 22.85 1.13 3.18
N CYS A 83 21.88 0.56 2.48
CA CYS A 83 21.47 -0.83 2.60
C CYS A 83 22.41 -1.72 1.77
N ASP A 84 23.61 -1.95 2.26
CA ASP A 84 24.66 -2.73 1.59
C ASP A 84 25.06 -3.89 2.51
N SER A 85 24.99 -5.12 2.01
CA SER A 85 25.29 -6.32 2.78
C SER A 85 26.75 -6.39 3.24
N ASP A 86 27.67 -5.84 2.44
CA ASP A 86 29.10 -5.98 2.65
C ASP A 86 29.73 -4.84 3.45
N LYS A 87 28.96 -3.80 3.73
CA LYS A 87 29.39 -2.60 4.44
C LYS A 87 28.61 -2.40 5.74
N PHE A 88 28.96 -1.29 6.43
CA PHE A 88 28.20 -0.84 7.60
C PHE A 88 26.76 -0.51 7.17
N ASN A 89 25.80 -1.26 7.66
CA ASN A 89 24.40 -1.24 7.25
C ASN A 89 23.47 -0.93 8.43
N PRO A 90 22.13 -0.80 8.20
CA PRO A 90 21.18 -0.48 9.25
C PRO A 90 21.15 -1.46 10.43
N LEU A 91 21.54 -2.75 10.27
CA LEU A 91 21.63 -3.71 11.38
C LEU A 91 22.84 -3.45 12.26
N HIS A 92 24.01 -3.16 11.66
CA HIS A 92 25.20 -2.73 12.42
C HIS A 92 24.94 -1.43 13.19
N PHE A 93 24.14 -0.53 12.59
CA PHE A 93 23.72 0.69 13.26
C PHE A 93 22.79 0.42 14.45
N SER A 94 21.87 -0.56 14.32
CA SER A 94 21.01 -1.01 15.44
C SER A 94 21.84 -1.57 16.58
N LEU A 95 22.84 -2.41 16.27
CA LEU A 95 23.74 -2.98 17.25
C LEU A 95 24.53 -1.89 17.99
N LEU A 96 25.09 -0.92 17.26
CA LEU A 96 25.80 0.21 17.86
C LEU A 96 24.90 1.01 18.82
N GLN A 97 23.68 1.32 18.38
CA GLN A 97 22.70 2.01 19.23
C GLN A 97 22.44 1.26 20.53
N MET A 98 22.19 -0.04 20.42
CA MET A 98 21.89 -0.89 21.56
C MET A 98 23.05 -0.96 22.56
N LEU A 99 24.30 -1.09 22.07
CA LEU A 99 25.47 -1.11 22.95
C LEU A 99 25.66 0.21 23.70
N LEU A 100 25.48 1.35 23.00
CA LEU A 100 25.56 2.67 23.65
C LEU A 100 24.46 2.85 24.72
N ASP A 101 23.25 2.39 24.46
CA ASP A 101 22.14 2.46 25.41
C ASP A 101 22.40 1.58 26.64
N LEU A 102 22.95 0.37 26.47
CA LEU A 102 23.28 -0.52 27.57
C LEU A 102 24.40 0.03 28.45
N ILE A 103 25.41 0.65 27.85
CA ILE A 103 26.49 1.32 28.61
C ILE A 103 25.91 2.49 29.43
N ALA A 104 25.08 3.32 28.79
CA ALA A 104 24.45 4.45 29.49
C ALA A 104 23.54 3.96 30.63
N LEU A 105 22.73 2.93 30.39
CA LEU A 105 21.87 2.31 31.40
C LEU A 105 22.68 1.72 32.56
N GLY A 106 23.80 1.04 32.27
CA GLY A 106 24.70 0.53 33.27
C GLY A 106 25.21 1.61 34.22
N LEU A 107 25.62 2.74 33.68
CA LEU A 107 26.05 3.90 34.46
C LEU A 107 24.88 4.49 35.29
N ILE A 108 23.69 4.60 34.69
CA ILE A 108 22.50 5.07 35.41
C ILE A 108 22.19 4.15 36.60
N VAL A 109 22.17 2.82 36.39
CA VAL A 109 21.94 1.85 37.46
C VAL A 109 22.95 2.01 38.56
N TYR A 110 24.25 2.11 38.25
CA TYR A 110 25.31 2.33 39.25
C TYR A 110 25.07 3.60 40.08
N TYR A 111 24.84 4.75 39.45
CA TYR A 111 24.66 6.03 40.14
C TYR A 111 23.29 6.19 40.84
N THR A 112 22.35 5.29 40.61
CA THR A 112 21.02 5.29 41.26
C THR A 112 20.84 4.20 42.31
N GLY A 113 21.92 3.54 42.74
CA GLY A 113 21.89 2.59 43.84
C GLY A 113 22.12 1.13 43.48
N GLY A 114 22.68 0.83 42.32
CA GLY A 114 23.05 -0.53 41.92
C GLY A 114 21.90 -1.53 42.02
N ILE A 115 22.03 -2.52 42.90
CA ILE A 115 21.02 -3.55 43.15
C ILE A 115 19.76 -3.01 43.87
N GLU A 116 19.85 -1.84 44.51
CA GLU A 116 18.76 -1.23 45.27
C GLU A 116 17.79 -0.42 44.39
N THR A 117 18.20 -0.05 43.14
CA THR A 117 17.33 0.67 42.22
C THR A 117 16.50 -0.30 41.34
N PRO A 118 15.22 -0.03 41.07
CA PRO A 118 14.45 -0.84 40.12
C PRO A 118 14.85 -0.65 38.67
N LEU A 119 15.71 0.34 38.36
CA LEU A 119 16.09 0.71 36.97
C LEU A 119 16.87 -0.41 36.26
N PHE A 120 17.51 -1.34 36.97
CA PHE A 120 18.18 -2.48 36.34
C PHE A 120 17.22 -3.38 35.54
N MET A 121 15.90 -3.36 35.83
CA MET A 121 14.90 -4.08 35.03
C MET A 121 14.83 -3.56 33.59
N LEU A 122 15.26 -2.34 33.35
CA LEU A 122 15.29 -1.78 31.99
C LEU A 122 16.26 -2.51 31.05
N PHE A 123 17.25 -3.25 31.58
CA PHE A 123 18.08 -4.14 30.77
C PHE A 123 17.24 -5.21 30.04
N ILE A 124 16.22 -5.75 30.72
CA ILE A 124 15.32 -6.76 30.16
C ILE A 124 14.54 -6.18 28.98
N PHE A 125 14.03 -4.94 29.11
CA PHE A 125 13.35 -4.26 27.99
C PHE A 125 14.25 -4.07 26.79
N HIS A 126 15.52 -3.67 27.00
CA HIS A 126 16.48 -3.52 25.89
C HIS A 126 16.75 -4.85 25.19
N MET A 127 16.81 -5.96 25.93
CA MET A 127 16.98 -7.29 25.34
C MET A 127 15.77 -7.72 24.52
N ILE A 128 14.54 -7.51 25.03
CA ILE A 128 13.31 -7.84 24.32
C ILE A 128 13.23 -7.06 23.01
N ILE A 129 13.50 -5.75 23.08
CA ILE A 129 13.46 -4.88 21.90
C ILE A 129 14.56 -5.26 20.90
N GLY A 130 15.77 -5.54 21.39
CA GLY A 130 16.89 -6.00 20.57
C GLY A 130 16.58 -7.29 19.81
N SER A 131 15.86 -8.24 20.41
CA SER A 131 15.45 -9.50 19.80
C SER A 131 14.55 -9.34 18.58
N LEU A 132 13.82 -8.21 18.48
CA LEU A 132 12.97 -7.90 17.32
C LEU A 132 13.74 -7.33 16.12
N ILE A 133 15.05 -7.05 16.27
CA ILE A 133 15.85 -6.39 15.23
C ILE A 133 17.10 -7.18 14.91
N LEU A 134 17.81 -7.65 15.92
CA LEU A 134 19.09 -8.30 15.81
C LEU A 134 18.95 -9.83 15.85
N PRO A 135 19.85 -10.56 15.18
CA PRO A 135 19.87 -12.01 15.24
C PRO A 135 19.96 -12.53 16.68
N GLY A 136 19.23 -13.62 17.00
CA GLY A 136 19.14 -14.17 18.34
C GLY A 136 20.48 -14.53 18.98
N PHE A 137 21.49 -14.97 18.20
CA PHE A 137 22.81 -15.27 18.75
C PHE A 137 23.54 -14.03 19.28
N ILE A 138 23.37 -12.87 18.65
CA ILE A 138 23.91 -11.59 19.12
C ILE A 138 23.23 -11.17 20.43
N ILE A 139 21.90 -11.25 20.46
CA ILE A 139 21.15 -10.89 21.65
C ILE A 139 21.48 -11.79 22.84
N ASN A 140 21.62 -13.09 22.60
CA ASN A 140 22.04 -14.04 23.64
C ASN A 140 23.44 -13.67 24.19
N SER A 141 24.39 -13.33 23.33
CA SER A 141 25.74 -12.92 23.76
C SER A 141 25.72 -11.61 24.56
N ILE A 142 24.90 -10.64 24.14
CA ILE A 142 24.75 -9.37 24.87
C ILE A 142 24.07 -9.61 26.21
N ALA A 143 23.01 -10.46 26.28
CA ALA A 143 22.33 -10.77 27.53
C ALA A 143 23.29 -11.42 28.55
N VAL A 144 24.12 -12.35 28.10
CA VAL A 144 25.17 -12.95 28.97
C VAL A 144 26.14 -11.87 29.44
N ALA A 145 26.59 -10.96 28.59
CA ALA A 145 27.46 -9.85 28.98
C ALA A 145 26.80 -8.91 30.01
N VAL A 146 25.52 -8.61 29.85
CA VAL A 146 24.75 -7.81 30.81
C VAL A 146 24.61 -8.50 32.16
N ILE A 147 24.34 -9.82 32.17
CA ILE A 147 24.29 -10.61 33.40
C ILE A 147 25.64 -10.55 34.11
N PHE A 148 26.73 -10.80 33.39
CA PHE A 148 28.08 -10.70 33.96
C PHE A 148 28.40 -9.31 34.51
N TYR A 149 28.04 -8.28 33.77
CA TYR A 149 28.19 -6.89 34.19
C TYR A 149 27.42 -6.65 35.54
N PHE A 150 26.16 -7.08 35.62
CA PHE A 150 25.33 -6.83 36.79
C PHE A 150 25.86 -7.59 38.01
N ILE A 151 26.22 -8.87 37.89
CA ILE A 151 26.85 -9.67 38.92
C ILE A 151 28.18 -9.03 39.37
N ALA A 152 29.02 -8.62 38.43
CA ALA A 152 30.29 -7.94 38.75
C ALA A 152 30.05 -6.64 39.53
N LEU A 153 29.05 -5.85 39.14
CA LEU A 153 28.68 -4.63 39.83
C LEU A 153 28.27 -4.91 41.29
N THR A 154 27.34 -5.82 41.49
CA THR A 154 26.79 -6.13 42.83
C THR A 154 27.82 -6.71 43.77
N PHE A 155 28.69 -7.63 43.26
CA PHE A 155 29.77 -8.20 44.07
C PHE A 155 30.90 -7.21 44.37
N THR A 156 31.26 -6.32 43.43
CA THR A 156 32.27 -5.28 43.68
C THR A 156 31.78 -4.25 44.70
N GLU A 157 30.48 -3.93 44.70
CA GLU A 157 29.86 -3.12 45.77
C GLU A 157 29.86 -3.84 47.10
N TYR A 158 29.44 -5.15 47.15
CA TYR A 158 29.44 -5.98 48.37
C TYR A 158 30.83 -6.08 49.01
N PHE A 159 31.88 -6.30 48.21
CA PHE A 159 33.26 -6.38 48.73
C PHE A 159 33.89 -5.02 48.99
N GLY A 160 33.19 -3.91 48.77
CA GLY A 160 33.70 -2.57 48.95
C GLY A 160 34.82 -2.16 48.00
N LEU A 161 34.97 -2.86 46.83
CA LEU A 161 35.94 -2.51 45.79
C LEU A 161 35.54 -1.23 45.07
N ILE A 162 34.25 -0.98 44.95
CA ILE A 162 33.68 0.26 44.43
C ILE A 162 32.71 0.83 45.48
N GLN A 163 32.58 2.17 45.49
CA GLN A 163 31.70 2.84 46.44
C GLN A 163 30.26 2.65 46.01
N HIS A 164 29.42 2.12 46.91
CA HIS A 164 27.99 2.05 46.67
C HIS A 164 27.36 3.45 46.66
N GLN A 165 26.49 3.68 45.67
CA GLN A 165 25.85 5.00 45.38
C GLN A 165 24.41 5.01 45.91
N ALA A 166 24.21 4.88 47.22
CA ALA A 166 22.88 4.86 47.83
C ALA A 166 22.10 6.15 47.61
N ILE A 167 20.81 6.04 47.35
CA ILE A 167 19.87 7.17 47.34
C ILE A 167 19.48 7.44 48.82
N ILE A 168 19.80 8.61 49.32
CA ILE A 168 19.55 8.99 50.70
C ILE A 168 18.04 9.08 50.93
N GLY A 169 17.55 8.36 51.97
CA GLY A 169 16.13 8.33 52.32
C GLY A 169 15.31 7.24 51.60
N PHE A 170 15.87 6.50 50.63
CA PHE A 170 15.16 5.47 49.90
C PHE A 170 15.01 4.18 50.73
N LEU A 171 16.07 3.67 51.29
CA LEU A 171 16.06 2.48 52.13
C LEU A 171 16.55 2.78 53.55
N LYS A 172 15.92 2.18 54.54
CA LYS A 172 16.34 2.28 55.95
C LYS A 172 17.54 1.41 56.26
N VAL A 173 17.68 0.28 55.56
CA VAL A 173 18.76 -0.72 55.74
C VAL A 173 19.39 -0.97 54.37
N PRO A 174 20.72 -0.86 54.23
CA PRO A 174 21.40 -1.11 52.99
C PRO A 174 21.32 -2.60 52.62
N LEU A 175 20.79 -2.92 51.46
CA LEU A 175 20.61 -4.30 50.97
C LEU A 175 21.87 -4.86 50.33
N TYR A 176 22.71 -4.01 49.73
CA TYR A 176 23.95 -4.41 49.05
C TYR A 176 24.96 -5.09 49.94
N ASN A 177 24.91 -4.86 51.29
CA ASN A 177 25.78 -5.51 52.28
C ASN A 177 25.29 -6.92 52.74
N ASN A 178 24.14 -7.37 52.25
CA ASN A 178 23.61 -8.67 52.63
C ASN A 178 23.90 -9.68 51.49
N LEU A 179 24.90 -10.53 51.68
CA LEU A 179 25.31 -11.54 50.68
C LEU A 179 24.15 -12.43 50.22
N LYS A 180 23.28 -12.85 51.13
CA LYS A 180 22.13 -13.70 50.76
C LYS A 180 21.18 -12.96 49.85
N PHE A 181 20.92 -11.68 50.10
CA PHE A 181 20.10 -10.82 49.28
C PHE A 181 20.73 -10.67 47.87
N VAL A 182 22.04 -10.34 47.81
CA VAL A 182 22.77 -10.16 46.54
C VAL A 182 22.67 -11.43 45.69
N ILE A 183 22.98 -12.62 46.27
CA ILE A 183 22.95 -13.89 45.52
C ILE A 183 21.55 -14.21 45.01
N VAL A 184 20.52 -14.06 45.84
CA VAL A 184 19.14 -14.35 45.44
C VAL A 184 18.69 -13.41 44.36
N TYR A 185 19.01 -12.14 44.49
CA TYR A 185 18.60 -11.11 43.51
C TYR A 185 19.29 -11.26 42.14
N ASP A 186 20.61 -11.51 42.13
CA ASP A 186 21.37 -11.79 40.93
C ASP A 186 20.90 -13.07 40.22
N THR A 187 20.51 -14.10 41.03
CA THR A 187 19.96 -15.34 40.48
C THR A 187 18.60 -15.09 39.82
N ILE A 188 17.71 -14.34 40.50
CA ILE A 188 16.39 -13.98 39.93
C ILE A 188 16.56 -13.12 38.68
N PHE A 189 17.41 -12.10 38.72
CA PHE A 189 17.67 -11.24 37.55
C PHE A 189 18.18 -12.04 36.36
N SER A 190 19.17 -12.93 36.60
CA SER A 190 19.74 -13.79 35.55
C SER A 190 18.69 -14.72 34.97
N PHE A 191 17.85 -15.35 35.80
CA PHE A 191 16.79 -16.22 35.34
C PHE A 191 15.74 -15.48 34.51
N VAL A 192 15.25 -14.33 34.99
CA VAL A 192 14.27 -13.52 34.28
C VAL A 192 14.84 -12.98 32.96
N MET A 193 16.11 -12.57 32.98
CA MET A 193 16.80 -12.11 31.76
C MET A 193 16.86 -13.21 30.69
N ILE A 194 17.33 -14.42 31.06
CA ILE A 194 17.42 -15.56 30.15
C ILE A 194 16.04 -15.94 29.61
N MET A 195 15.04 -16.08 30.50
CA MET A 195 13.68 -16.43 30.11
C MET A 195 13.07 -15.38 29.14
N SER A 196 13.28 -14.09 29.42
CA SER A 196 12.78 -12.99 28.59
C SER A 196 13.44 -13.01 27.19
N VAL A 197 14.73 -13.26 27.12
CA VAL A 197 15.45 -13.34 25.85
C VAL A 197 15.04 -14.57 25.04
N VAL A 198 14.91 -15.74 25.67
CA VAL A 198 14.43 -16.97 25.00
C VAL A 198 13.03 -16.76 24.42
N LEU A 199 12.13 -16.21 25.24
CA LEU A 199 10.75 -15.93 24.80
C LEU A 199 10.73 -14.91 23.65
N ALA A 200 11.45 -13.80 23.80
CA ALA A 200 11.51 -12.76 22.79
C ALA A 200 12.11 -13.26 21.47
N ASN A 201 13.19 -14.04 21.51
CA ASN A 201 13.79 -14.66 20.30
C ASN A 201 12.82 -15.66 19.65
N THR A 202 12.06 -16.43 20.45
CA THR A 202 11.08 -17.37 19.91
C THR A 202 9.97 -16.62 19.16
N ILE A 203 9.43 -15.56 19.77
CA ILE A 203 8.41 -14.70 19.14
C ILE A 203 8.96 -14.02 17.89
N ALA A 204 10.17 -13.45 17.96
CA ALA A 204 10.81 -12.82 16.83
C ALA A 204 10.99 -13.80 15.65
N ASN A 205 11.46 -15.00 15.92
CA ASN A 205 11.62 -16.04 14.87
C ASN A 205 10.28 -16.47 14.26
N GLN A 206 9.21 -16.53 15.05
CA GLN A 206 7.88 -16.81 14.52
C GLN A 206 7.37 -15.68 13.63
N LEU A 207 7.55 -14.43 14.05
CA LEU A 207 7.18 -13.27 13.23
C LEU A 207 7.92 -13.23 11.90
N TYR A 208 9.24 -13.48 11.89
CA TYR A 208 10.02 -13.56 10.66
C TYR A 208 9.56 -14.67 9.72
N LYS A 209 9.24 -15.85 10.25
CA LYS A 209 8.68 -16.94 9.44
C LYS A 209 7.33 -16.60 8.85
N MET A 210 6.45 -15.96 9.63
CA MET A 210 5.15 -15.52 9.14
C MET A 210 5.29 -14.45 8.04
N GLU A 211 6.20 -13.50 8.20
CA GLU A 211 6.49 -12.47 7.19
C GLU A 211 6.99 -13.11 5.88
N GLN A 212 7.93 -14.05 5.97
CA GLN A 212 8.43 -14.79 4.82
C GLN A 212 7.31 -15.57 4.11
N GLN A 213 6.48 -16.30 4.87
CA GLN A 213 5.35 -17.06 4.31
C GLN A 213 4.32 -16.15 3.64
N LEU A 214 4.10 -14.96 4.18
CA LEU A 214 3.20 -13.97 3.61
C LEU A 214 3.72 -13.49 2.24
N VAL A 215 5.03 -13.14 2.16
CA VAL A 215 5.67 -12.72 0.90
C VAL A 215 5.55 -13.83 -0.15
N GLU A 216 5.93 -15.08 0.20
CA GLU A 216 5.84 -16.22 -0.72
C GLU A 216 4.38 -16.47 -1.19
N SER A 217 3.40 -16.24 -0.30
CA SER A 217 1.99 -16.41 -0.65
C SER A 217 1.50 -15.32 -1.60
N ILE A 218 1.95 -14.07 -1.40
CA ILE A 218 1.64 -12.95 -2.30
C ILE A 218 2.23 -13.22 -3.69
N ASP A 219 3.48 -13.67 -3.77
CA ASP A 219 4.13 -13.99 -5.05
C ASP A 219 3.41 -15.12 -5.79
N LYS A 220 3.02 -16.18 -5.07
CA LYS A 220 2.22 -17.28 -5.65
C LYS A 220 0.86 -16.80 -6.17
N LEU A 221 0.18 -15.91 -5.42
CA LEU A 221 -1.09 -15.34 -5.87
C LEU A 221 -0.92 -14.48 -7.12
N ASN A 222 0.13 -13.67 -7.19
CA ASN A 222 0.43 -12.86 -8.36
C ASN A 222 0.72 -13.72 -9.59
N LEU A 223 1.54 -14.77 -9.44
CA LEU A 223 1.82 -15.72 -10.52
C LEU A 223 0.55 -16.44 -11.00
N ALA A 224 -0.28 -16.90 -10.08
CA ALA A 224 -1.54 -17.57 -10.43
C ALA A 224 -2.53 -16.64 -11.14
N GLU A 225 -2.57 -15.36 -10.77
CA GLU A 225 -3.40 -14.37 -11.47
C GLU A 225 -2.90 -14.12 -12.90
N VAL A 226 -1.58 -13.99 -13.10
CA VAL A 226 -0.97 -13.84 -14.44
C VAL A 226 -1.26 -15.09 -15.30
N GLU A 227 -1.08 -16.30 -14.77
CA GLU A 227 -1.38 -17.55 -15.48
C GLU A 227 -2.85 -17.63 -15.88
N LYS A 228 -3.76 -17.29 -14.97
CA LYS A 228 -5.20 -17.23 -15.23
C LYS A 228 -5.54 -16.28 -16.36
N GLN A 229 -4.95 -15.06 -16.37
CA GLN A 229 -5.18 -14.08 -17.43
C GLN A 229 -4.65 -14.58 -18.78
N ASN A 230 -3.45 -15.17 -18.81
CA ASN A 230 -2.88 -15.78 -20.02
C ASN A 230 -3.73 -16.92 -20.56
N TYR A 231 -4.27 -17.77 -19.66
CA TYR A 231 -5.19 -18.82 -20.05
C TYR A 231 -6.48 -18.26 -20.67
N VAL A 232 -7.08 -17.22 -20.09
CA VAL A 232 -8.25 -16.54 -20.65
C VAL A 232 -7.95 -15.99 -22.04
N ILE A 233 -6.79 -15.33 -22.24
CA ILE A 233 -6.38 -14.80 -23.55
C ILE A 233 -6.26 -15.93 -24.58
N GLY A 234 -5.65 -17.05 -24.21
CA GLY A 234 -5.52 -18.24 -25.07
C GLY A 234 -6.87 -18.80 -25.50
N LEU A 235 -7.77 -19.04 -24.53
CA LEU A 235 -9.12 -19.53 -24.79
C LEU A 235 -9.91 -18.59 -25.71
N VAL A 236 -9.81 -17.30 -25.49
CA VAL A 236 -10.52 -16.30 -26.30
C VAL A 236 -10.01 -16.30 -27.74
N HIS A 237 -8.72 -16.47 -27.98
CA HIS A 237 -8.17 -16.64 -29.33
C HIS A 237 -8.69 -17.92 -30.01
N GLU A 238 -8.77 -19.03 -29.29
CA GLU A 238 -9.31 -20.30 -29.80
C GLU A 238 -10.80 -20.22 -30.12
N ILE A 239 -11.59 -19.47 -29.34
CA ILE A 239 -13.02 -19.27 -29.62
C ILE A 239 -13.24 -18.30 -30.78
N LYS A 240 -12.40 -17.25 -30.91
CA LYS A 240 -12.52 -16.25 -31.97
C LYS A 240 -12.31 -16.86 -33.35
N SER A 241 -11.35 -17.75 -33.51
CA SER A 241 -10.99 -18.33 -34.81
C SER A 241 -12.17 -19.01 -35.50
N PRO A 242 -12.90 -20.00 -34.88
CA PRO A 242 -14.06 -20.62 -35.50
C PRO A 242 -15.23 -19.66 -35.72
N LEU A 243 -15.42 -18.67 -34.85
CA LEU A 243 -16.47 -17.66 -35.04
C LEU A 243 -16.22 -16.78 -36.28
N VAL A 244 -14.98 -16.39 -36.51
CA VAL A 244 -14.58 -15.63 -37.71
C VAL A 244 -14.78 -16.49 -38.96
N ALA A 245 -14.46 -17.77 -38.91
CA ALA A 245 -14.70 -18.71 -40.03
C ALA A 245 -16.21 -18.84 -40.37
N VAL A 246 -17.06 -19.02 -39.34
CA VAL A 246 -18.52 -19.03 -39.51
C VAL A 246 -19.03 -17.72 -40.12
N HIS A 247 -18.57 -16.60 -39.61
CA HIS A 247 -18.93 -15.28 -40.13
C HIS A 247 -18.55 -15.14 -41.60
N SER A 248 -17.32 -15.53 -41.98
CA SER A 248 -16.85 -15.53 -43.38
C SER A 248 -17.69 -16.39 -44.30
N TYR A 249 -18.10 -17.59 -43.87
CA TYR A 249 -18.99 -18.44 -44.69
C TYR A 249 -20.37 -17.79 -44.88
N LEU A 250 -20.93 -17.19 -43.84
CA LEU A 250 -22.20 -16.47 -43.93
C LEU A 250 -22.10 -15.29 -44.94
N ASP A 251 -20.98 -14.56 -44.92
CA ASP A 251 -20.72 -13.46 -45.87
C ASP A 251 -20.64 -13.97 -47.32
N VAL A 252 -19.91 -15.07 -47.57
CA VAL A 252 -19.80 -15.64 -48.92
C VAL A 252 -21.17 -16.06 -49.47
N ILE A 253 -22.04 -16.61 -48.63
CA ILE A 253 -23.40 -17.04 -49.01
C ILE A 253 -24.27 -15.80 -49.25
N LEU A 254 -24.25 -14.80 -48.38
CA LEU A 254 -25.05 -13.58 -48.49
C LEU A 254 -24.64 -12.70 -49.67
N GLN A 255 -23.36 -12.66 -50.00
CA GLN A 255 -22.85 -11.98 -51.19
C GLN A 255 -23.15 -12.73 -52.50
N LYS A 256 -23.84 -13.86 -52.40
CA LYS A 256 -24.29 -14.67 -53.55
C LYS A 256 -23.16 -15.26 -54.41
N PHE A 257 -21.95 -15.39 -53.84
CA PHE A 257 -20.84 -16.07 -54.56
C PHE A 257 -21.12 -17.55 -54.91
N LEU A 258 -22.02 -18.20 -54.17
CA LEU A 258 -22.42 -19.57 -54.34
C LEU A 258 -23.75 -19.70 -55.12
N GLY A 259 -24.30 -18.63 -55.64
CA GLY A 259 -25.57 -18.58 -56.39
C GLY A 259 -26.70 -17.90 -55.59
N PRO A 260 -27.90 -17.78 -56.21
CA PRO A 260 -29.05 -17.12 -55.63
C PRO A 260 -29.57 -17.85 -54.38
N VAL A 261 -29.95 -17.09 -53.34
CA VAL A 261 -30.50 -17.61 -52.09
C VAL A 261 -31.99 -17.25 -52.01
N ASP A 262 -32.83 -18.17 -51.56
CA ASP A 262 -34.25 -17.90 -51.28
C ASP A 262 -34.40 -16.79 -50.22
N LYS A 263 -35.39 -15.90 -50.39
CA LYS A 263 -35.61 -14.73 -49.54
C LYS A 263 -35.78 -15.10 -48.06
N LYS A 264 -36.49 -16.21 -47.74
CA LYS A 264 -36.73 -16.69 -46.37
C LYS A 264 -35.42 -17.19 -45.75
N VAL A 265 -34.56 -17.83 -46.55
CA VAL A 265 -33.24 -18.28 -46.11
C VAL A 265 -32.31 -17.12 -45.94
N GLU A 266 -32.31 -16.10 -46.84
CA GLU A 266 -31.52 -14.89 -46.74
C GLU A 266 -31.81 -14.12 -45.45
N GLU A 267 -33.09 -13.96 -45.06
CA GLU A 267 -33.45 -13.34 -43.75
C GLU A 267 -32.89 -14.11 -42.56
N LYS A 268 -32.84 -15.44 -42.56
CA LYS A 268 -32.25 -16.23 -41.49
C LYS A 268 -30.73 -16.13 -41.45
N LEU A 269 -30.08 -16.13 -42.61
CA LEU A 269 -28.64 -15.92 -42.72
C LEU A 269 -28.19 -14.52 -42.24
N ILE A 270 -28.94 -13.47 -42.56
CA ILE A 270 -28.67 -12.12 -42.05
C ILE A 270 -28.74 -12.12 -40.52
N ARG A 271 -29.75 -12.78 -39.91
CA ARG A 271 -29.84 -12.90 -38.43
C ARG A 271 -28.69 -13.72 -37.85
N ALA A 272 -28.29 -14.81 -38.50
CA ALA A 272 -27.16 -15.64 -38.05
C ALA A 272 -25.84 -14.86 -38.11
N ARG A 273 -25.63 -14.08 -39.18
CA ARG A 273 -24.48 -13.21 -39.34
C ARG A 273 -24.42 -12.17 -38.21
N ALA A 274 -25.53 -11.46 -37.94
CA ALA A 274 -25.62 -10.47 -36.87
C ALA A 274 -25.27 -11.09 -35.49
N ARG A 275 -25.71 -12.34 -35.22
CA ARG A 275 -25.34 -13.06 -34.01
C ARG A 275 -23.88 -13.46 -33.94
N SER A 276 -23.28 -13.82 -35.09
CA SER A 276 -21.85 -14.09 -35.19
C SER A 276 -21.01 -12.82 -34.91
N ASP A 277 -21.42 -11.67 -35.47
CA ASP A 277 -20.80 -10.37 -35.20
C ASP A 277 -20.87 -10.02 -33.70
N GLU A 278 -22.03 -10.19 -33.07
CA GLU A 278 -22.23 -9.94 -31.64
C GLU A 278 -21.28 -10.82 -30.81
N ALA A 279 -21.14 -12.11 -31.15
CA ALA A 279 -20.26 -13.05 -30.45
C ALA A 279 -18.78 -12.67 -30.62
N ILE A 280 -18.34 -12.28 -31.83
CA ILE A 280 -16.97 -11.83 -32.10
C ILE A 280 -16.65 -10.57 -31.31
N ASN A 281 -17.58 -9.62 -31.24
CA ASN A 281 -17.42 -8.38 -30.48
C ASN A 281 -17.32 -8.66 -28.97
N MET A 282 -18.14 -9.58 -28.44
CA MET A 282 -18.06 -10.00 -27.05
C MET A 282 -16.70 -10.63 -26.71
N VAL A 283 -16.20 -11.52 -27.58
CA VAL A 283 -14.89 -12.16 -27.46
C VAL A 283 -13.76 -11.12 -27.47
N ASN A 284 -13.83 -10.12 -28.37
CA ASN A 284 -12.88 -9.03 -28.43
C ASN A 284 -12.90 -8.15 -27.16
N ASP A 285 -14.07 -7.91 -26.57
CA ASP A 285 -14.21 -7.15 -25.33
C ASP A 285 -13.59 -7.89 -24.14
N VAL A 286 -13.77 -9.22 -24.05
CA VAL A 286 -13.09 -10.06 -23.03
C VAL A 286 -11.57 -9.98 -23.18
N LEU A 287 -11.05 -10.03 -24.43
CA LEU A 287 -9.62 -9.85 -24.70
C LEU A 287 -9.10 -8.50 -24.22
N LYS A 288 -9.84 -7.42 -24.51
CA LYS A 288 -9.45 -6.07 -24.04
C LYS A 288 -9.33 -6.03 -22.53
N VAL A 289 -10.34 -6.54 -21.80
CA VAL A 289 -10.34 -6.58 -20.32
C VAL A 289 -9.17 -7.41 -19.79
N SER A 290 -8.94 -8.61 -20.34
CA SER A 290 -7.87 -9.50 -19.88
C SER A 290 -6.48 -8.87 -20.12
N LYS A 291 -6.27 -8.26 -21.27
CA LYS A 291 -5.01 -7.54 -21.57
C LYS A 291 -4.80 -6.33 -20.65
N LEU A 292 -5.85 -5.56 -20.37
CA LEU A 292 -5.77 -4.42 -19.45
C LEU A 292 -5.37 -4.82 -18.03
N ARG A 293 -5.79 -6.01 -17.58
CA ARG A 293 -5.43 -6.55 -16.24
C ARG A 293 -3.99 -7.03 -16.15
N LEU A 294 -3.36 -7.41 -17.28
CA LEU A 294 -1.95 -7.84 -17.34
C LEU A 294 -0.95 -6.69 -17.46
N LEU A 295 -1.40 -5.47 -17.76
CA LEU A 295 -0.51 -4.32 -17.86
C LEU A 295 -0.10 -3.88 -16.45
N ASP A 296 1.07 -4.29 -15.99
CA ASP A 296 1.62 -3.90 -14.68
C ASP A 296 2.05 -2.43 -14.65
N GLU A 297 2.56 -1.90 -15.76
CA GLU A 297 2.99 -0.51 -15.88
C GLU A 297 2.09 0.27 -16.83
N ILE A 298 1.65 1.45 -16.40
CA ILE A 298 1.00 2.44 -17.24
C ILE A 298 2.10 3.18 -18.02
N SER A 299 1.96 3.27 -19.34
CA SER A 299 2.83 4.14 -20.13
C SER A 299 2.50 5.60 -19.82
N VAL A 300 3.16 6.11 -18.77
CA VAL A 300 2.84 7.40 -18.19
C VAL A 300 3.40 8.54 -19.04
N GLY A 301 2.50 9.35 -19.57
CA GLY A 301 2.83 10.57 -20.32
C GLY A 301 1.92 11.74 -19.93
N LYS A 302 2.30 12.95 -20.32
CA LYS A 302 1.42 14.12 -20.23
C LYS A 302 0.37 14.08 -21.31
N ILE A 303 -0.89 14.26 -20.95
CA ILE A 303 -2.04 14.12 -21.82
C ILE A 303 -2.88 15.40 -21.77
N GLU A 304 -3.13 16.00 -22.95
CA GLU A 304 -4.11 17.05 -23.09
C GLU A 304 -5.48 16.43 -23.41
N ILE A 305 -6.36 16.45 -22.43
CA ILE A 305 -7.69 15.78 -22.50
C ILE A 305 -8.59 16.39 -23.59
N LYS A 306 -8.47 17.69 -23.86
CA LYS A 306 -9.24 18.36 -24.90
C LYS A 306 -8.94 17.77 -26.28
N GLU A 307 -7.65 17.60 -26.60
CA GLU A 307 -7.23 17.03 -27.89
C GLU A 307 -7.69 15.57 -28.03
N LEU A 308 -7.61 14.80 -26.94
CA LEU A 308 -8.07 13.42 -26.91
C LEU A 308 -9.57 13.32 -27.19
N VAL A 309 -10.40 14.14 -26.51
CA VAL A 309 -11.85 14.17 -26.72
C VAL A 309 -12.20 14.64 -28.14
N GLN A 310 -11.53 15.65 -28.66
CA GLN A 310 -11.75 16.12 -30.05
C GLN A 310 -11.41 15.05 -31.07
N SER A 311 -10.30 14.37 -30.95
CA SER A 311 -9.93 13.24 -31.80
C SER A 311 -10.99 12.15 -31.80
N LEU A 312 -11.52 11.80 -30.60
CA LEU A 312 -12.59 10.81 -30.45
C LEU A 312 -13.88 11.25 -31.14
N ILE A 313 -14.29 12.50 -30.99
CA ILE A 313 -15.49 13.04 -31.67
C ILE A 313 -15.34 12.89 -33.19
N ASN A 314 -14.17 13.23 -33.73
CA ASN A 314 -13.90 13.08 -35.15
C ASN A 314 -13.99 11.61 -35.62
N ASN A 315 -13.49 10.66 -34.80
CA ASN A 315 -13.56 9.24 -35.16
C ASN A 315 -15.00 8.69 -35.18
N PHE A 316 -15.93 9.31 -34.45
CA PHE A 316 -17.34 8.90 -34.40
C PHE A 316 -18.25 9.77 -35.30
N GLN A 317 -17.70 10.68 -36.13
CA GLN A 317 -18.47 11.65 -36.91
C GLN A 317 -19.49 10.99 -37.86
N ASP A 318 -19.12 9.90 -38.52
CA ASP A 318 -20.01 9.16 -39.40
C ASP A 318 -21.24 8.59 -38.67
N ALA A 319 -21.02 8.01 -37.46
CA ALA A 319 -22.10 7.47 -36.67
C ALA A 319 -23.03 8.57 -36.07
N ILE A 320 -22.44 9.71 -35.74
CA ILE A 320 -23.17 10.91 -35.29
C ILE A 320 -24.04 11.44 -36.42
N ASN A 321 -23.49 11.58 -37.64
CA ASN A 321 -24.20 12.05 -38.80
C ASN A 321 -25.30 11.09 -39.25
N PHE A 322 -25.04 9.77 -39.23
CA PHE A 322 -26.02 8.76 -39.60
C PHE A 322 -27.30 8.81 -38.72
N LYS A 323 -27.15 9.08 -37.44
CA LYS A 323 -28.28 9.26 -36.51
C LYS A 323 -28.76 10.70 -36.40
N ASN A 324 -28.14 11.64 -37.12
CA ASN A 324 -28.39 13.08 -37.03
C ASN A 324 -28.36 13.60 -35.58
N ILE A 325 -27.36 13.16 -34.82
CA ILE A 325 -27.20 13.52 -33.39
C ILE A 325 -26.57 14.90 -33.29
N ARG A 326 -27.11 15.76 -32.44
CA ARG A 326 -26.45 17.02 -32.09
C ARG A 326 -25.45 16.77 -30.95
N LEU A 327 -24.15 16.83 -31.24
CA LEU A 327 -23.08 16.72 -30.28
C LEU A 327 -22.44 18.08 -30.02
N ASP A 328 -22.51 18.55 -28.78
CA ASP A 328 -21.90 19.80 -28.32
C ASP A 328 -20.73 19.48 -27.39
N PHE A 329 -19.53 20.05 -27.61
CA PHE A 329 -18.37 19.93 -26.72
C PHE A 329 -18.04 21.29 -26.11
N PHE A 330 -18.00 21.36 -24.76
CA PHE A 330 -17.69 22.58 -24.03
C PHE A 330 -16.44 22.39 -23.17
N ASP A 331 -15.43 23.23 -23.38
CA ASP A 331 -14.27 23.32 -22.52
C ASP A 331 -14.43 24.52 -21.58
N ASN A 332 -14.86 24.26 -20.36
CA ASN A 332 -15.11 25.26 -19.31
C ASN A 332 -13.96 25.35 -18.31
N ARG A 333 -12.78 24.85 -18.65
CA ARG A 333 -11.62 24.92 -17.76
C ARG A 333 -11.14 26.37 -17.63
N LYS A 334 -10.85 26.77 -16.38
CA LYS A 334 -10.22 28.05 -16.06
C LYS A 334 -8.70 27.99 -16.15
N LEU A 335 -8.13 26.82 -15.94
CA LEU A 335 -6.71 26.53 -15.99
C LEU A 335 -6.49 25.34 -16.92
N PHE A 336 -5.53 25.47 -17.86
CA PHE A 336 -5.11 24.33 -18.67
C PHE A 336 -4.32 23.38 -17.77
N SER A 337 -4.86 22.20 -17.54
CA SER A 337 -4.18 21.14 -16.79
C SER A 337 -3.97 19.96 -17.71
N GLU A 338 -2.71 19.59 -17.91
CA GLU A 338 -2.35 18.28 -18.42
C GLU A 338 -2.55 17.27 -17.31
N ILE A 339 -2.99 16.09 -17.63
CA ILE A 339 -2.98 14.96 -16.68
C ILE A 339 -1.83 14.03 -17.00
N THR A 340 -1.38 13.34 -15.99
CA THR A 340 -0.36 12.30 -16.11
C THR A 340 -1.05 10.94 -16.21
N GLY A 341 -0.83 10.20 -17.34
CA GLY A 341 -1.53 8.92 -17.53
C GLY A 341 -1.16 8.23 -18.84
N ASP A 342 -1.89 7.16 -19.15
CA ASP A 342 -1.78 6.40 -20.39
C ASP A 342 -2.85 6.86 -21.38
N LYS A 343 -2.41 7.52 -22.48
CA LYS A 343 -3.29 8.06 -23.51
C LYS A 343 -4.15 6.98 -24.16
N PHE A 344 -3.58 5.81 -24.43
CA PHE A 344 -4.29 4.70 -25.08
C PHE A 344 -5.41 4.13 -24.20
N LEU A 345 -5.14 3.96 -22.90
CA LEU A 345 -6.15 3.50 -21.94
C LEU A 345 -7.30 4.50 -21.79
N LEU A 346 -6.99 5.79 -21.66
CA LEU A 346 -8.02 6.83 -21.58
C LEU A 346 -8.84 6.94 -22.86
N GLU A 347 -8.20 6.77 -24.04
CA GLU A 347 -8.90 6.71 -25.32
C GLU A 347 -9.92 5.56 -25.36
N ILE A 348 -9.55 4.37 -24.88
CA ILE A 348 -10.47 3.24 -24.75
C ILE A 348 -11.65 3.58 -23.82
N ALA A 349 -11.38 4.19 -22.66
CA ALA A 349 -12.43 4.53 -21.70
C ALA A 349 -13.41 5.56 -22.27
N PHE A 350 -12.91 6.64 -22.83
CA PHE A 350 -13.76 7.70 -23.39
C PHE A 350 -14.51 7.25 -24.65
N SER A 351 -13.87 6.43 -25.48
CA SER A 351 -14.51 5.79 -26.64
C SER A 351 -15.70 4.91 -26.23
N ASN A 352 -15.58 4.13 -25.15
CA ASN A 352 -16.68 3.34 -24.63
C ASN A 352 -17.87 4.21 -24.15
N LEU A 353 -17.60 5.35 -23.50
CA LEU A 353 -18.65 6.26 -23.05
C LEU A 353 -19.35 6.95 -24.23
N LEU A 354 -18.57 7.47 -25.18
CA LEU A 354 -19.12 8.12 -26.38
C LEU A 354 -19.90 7.13 -27.24
N SER A 355 -19.40 5.95 -27.47
CA SER A 355 -20.08 4.87 -28.20
C SER A 355 -21.41 4.50 -27.53
N ASN A 356 -21.43 4.38 -26.18
CA ASN A 356 -22.66 4.14 -25.44
C ASN A 356 -23.66 5.29 -25.59
N ALA A 357 -23.24 6.53 -25.49
CA ALA A 357 -24.11 7.69 -25.70
C ALA A 357 -24.73 7.67 -27.11
N ILE A 358 -23.92 7.50 -28.17
CA ILE A 358 -24.39 7.41 -29.56
C ILE A 358 -25.36 6.23 -29.73
N LYS A 359 -25.09 5.10 -29.10
CA LYS A 359 -25.89 3.88 -29.22
C LYS A 359 -27.27 4.05 -28.63
N TYR A 360 -27.40 4.64 -27.43
CA TYR A 360 -28.64 4.70 -26.66
C TYR A 360 -29.47 5.95 -26.90
N VAL A 361 -28.91 6.95 -27.59
CA VAL A 361 -29.62 8.14 -28.04
C VAL A 361 -30.45 7.79 -29.27
N SER A 362 -31.66 8.36 -29.35
CA SER A 362 -32.57 8.23 -30.48
C SER A 362 -32.06 9.06 -31.69
N GLN A 363 -32.66 8.83 -32.87
CA GLN A 363 -32.44 9.71 -34.04
C GLN A 363 -32.81 11.17 -33.70
N ASN A 364 -32.01 12.13 -34.15
CA ASN A 364 -32.12 13.56 -33.83
C ASN A 364 -31.93 13.89 -32.32
N GLY A 365 -31.30 13.00 -31.52
CA GLY A 365 -31.05 13.24 -30.11
C GLY A 365 -29.84 14.13 -29.84
N LYS A 366 -29.52 14.32 -28.55
CA LYS A 366 -28.47 15.26 -28.11
C LYS A 366 -27.46 14.57 -27.21
N ILE A 367 -26.18 14.87 -27.44
CA ILE A 367 -25.06 14.50 -26.57
C ILE A 367 -24.29 15.76 -26.24
N GLN A 368 -23.89 15.91 -24.97
CA GLN A 368 -23.01 16.98 -24.54
C GLN A 368 -21.81 16.41 -23.79
N ILE A 369 -20.63 16.87 -24.15
CA ILE A 369 -19.39 16.56 -23.43
C ILE A 369 -18.88 17.85 -22.80
N ILE A 370 -18.65 17.86 -21.48
CA ILE A 370 -18.18 19.04 -20.75
C ILE A 370 -16.90 18.71 -20.03
N LEU A 371 -15.88 19.49 -20.33
CA LEU A 371 -14.60 19.46 -19.66
C LEU A 371 -14.51 20.68 -18.72
N SER A 372 -14.19 20.44 -17.45
CA SER A 372 -14.08 21.49 -16.42
C SER A 372 -12.97 21.14 -15.41
N ASN A 373 -12.53 22.14 -14.62
CA ASN A 373 -11.63 21.89 -13.51
C ASN A 373 -12.41 21.41 -12.28
N ASN A 374 -11.79 20.52 -11.51
CA ASN A 374 -12.15 20.22 -10.14
C ASN A 374 -11.03 20.73 -9.20
N ASN A 375 -11.26 20.83 -7.89
CA ASN A 375 -10.32 21.37 -6.92
C ASN A 375 -8.91 20.74 -6.97
N SER A 376 -8.80 19.50 -7.44
CA SER A 376 -7.54 18.72 -7.49
C SER A 376 -7.25 18.07 -8.85
N GLY A 377 -7.97 18.50 -9.93
CA GLY A 377 -7.77 17.87 -11.24
C GLY A 377 -8.83 18.27 -12.27
N ILE A 378 -9.15 17.36 -13.16
CA ILE A 378 -10.07 17.54 -14.28
C ILE A 378 -11.37 16.75 -14.02
N LYS A 379 -12.50 17.38 -14.34
CA LYS A 379 -13.82 16.73 -14.42
C LYS A 379 -14.27 16.70 -15.87
N LEU A 380 -14.60 15.51 -16.38
CA LEU A 380 -15.17 15.29 -17.69
C LEU A 380 -16.58 14.67 -17.52
N GLU A 381 -17.58 15.25 -18.19
CA GLU A 381 -18.95 14.78 -18.17
C GLU A 381 -19.38 14.38 -19.58
N PHE A 382 -19.91 13.16 -19.73
CA PHE A 382 -20.62 12.70 -20.93
C PHE A 382 -22.11 12.65 -20.58
N CYS A 383 -22.91 13.50 -21.22
CA CYS A 383 -24.35 13.63 -20.98
C CYS A 383 -25.12 13.35 -22.26
N ASP A 384 -26.15 12.52 -22.18
CA ASP A 384 -27.02 12.15 -23.29
C ASP A 384 -28.52 12.31 -22.93
N ASP A 385 -29.39 12.41 -23.96
CA ASP A 385 -30.86 12.39 -23.86
C ASP A 385 -31.46 11.02 -24.24
N GLY A 386 -30.70 9.95 -24.08
CA GLY A 386 -31.09 8.59 -24.45
C GLY A 386 -32.10 7.95 -23.51
N ILE A 387 -32.20 6.63 -23.63
CA ILE A 387 -33.19 5.81 -22.87
C ILE A 387 -33.02 5.84 -21.34
N GLY A 388 -31.90 6.37 -20.84
CA GLY A 388 -31.54 6.42 -19.42
C GLY A 388 -31.26 5.05 -18.79
N ILE A 389 -31.08 5.08 -17.47
CA ILE A 389 -30.73 3.91 -16.64
C ILE A 389 -31.71 3.84 -15.48
N PRO A 390 -32.33 2.68 -15.18
CA PRO A 390 -33.16 2.51 -14.00
C PRO A 390 -32.39 2.82 -12.71
N THR A 391 -32.95 3.64 -11.83
CA THR A 391 -32.26 4.16 -10.63
C THR A 391 -31.75 3.03 -9.71
N ASN A 392 -32.52 1.95 -9.57
CA ASN A 392 -32.14 0.78 -8.78
C ASN A 392 -30.99 -0.05 -9.39
N GLU A 393 -30.63 0.20 -10.65
CA GLU A 393 -29.59 -0.50 -11.38
C GLU A 393 -28.30 0.32 -11.49
N LEU A 394 -28.31 1.63 -11.25
CA LEU A 394 -27.15 2.52 -11.29
C LEU A 394 -25.93 1.99 -10.53
N PRO A 395 -26.04 1.42 -9.32
CA PRO A 395 -24.89 0.90 -8.60
C PRO A 395 -24.22 -0.32 -9.29
N LYS A 396 -24.93 -0.99 -10.19
CA LYS A 396 -24.52 -2.26 -10.82
C LYS A 396 -23.95 -2.09 -12.25
N ILE A 397 -24.14 -0.92 -12.88
CA ILE A 397 -23.77 -0.72 -14.30
C ILE A 397 -22.29 -0.85 -14.60
N PHE A 398 -21.44 -0.73 -13.59
CA PHE A 398 -20.00 -0.89 -13.70
C PHE A 398 -19.51 -2.33 -13.40
N ASN A 399 -20.42 -3.27 -13.12
CA ASN A 399 -20.06 -4.67 -12.94
C ASN A 399 -19.85 -5.36 -14.29
N ASP A 400 -18.92 -6.32 -14.35
CA ASP A 400 -18.67 -7.12 -15.54
C ASP A 400 -19.95 -7.82 -16.00
N PHE A 401 -20.21 -7.82 -17.31
CA PHE A 401 -21.36 -8.44 -17.98
C PHE A 401 -22.72 -7.91 -17.55
N PHE A 402 -22.79 -6.82 -16.77
CA PHE A 402 -24.06 -6.25 -16.39
C PHE A 402 -24.70 -5.47 -17.53
N ARG A 403 -26.00 -5.68 -17.74
CA ARG A 403 -26.84 -4.95 -18.72
C ARG A 403 -28.14 -4.58 -18.07
N ALA A 404 -28.50 -3.30 -18.14
CA ALA A 404 -29.72 -2.78 -17.55
C ALA A 404 -30.98 -3.42 -18.21
N SER A 405 -32.05 -3.54 -17.43
CA SER A 405 -33.28 -4.22 -17.84
C SER A 405 -33.94 -3.56 -19.07
N ASN A 406 -33.92 -2.24 -19.14
CA ASN A 406 -34.47 -1.46 -20.25
C ASN A 406 -33.69 -1.62 -21.57
N ILE A 407 -32.41 -2.00 -21.53
CA ILE A 407 -31.57 -2.34 -22.70
C ILE A 407 -31.91 -3.74 -23.20
N LYS A 408 -32.09 -4.71 -22.29
CA LYS A 408 -32.43 -6.09 -22.64
C LYS A 408 -33.78 -6.17 -23.37
N SER A 409 -34.76 -5.44 -22.91
CA SER A 409 -36.13 -5.43 -23.48
C SER A 409 -36.20 -4.85 -24.89
N LYS A 410 -35.27 -3.94 -25.27
CA LYS A 410 -35.21 -3.28 -26.58
C LYS A 410 -34.21 -3.90 -27.56
N ASN A 411 -33.61 -5.06 -27.21
CA ASN A 411 -32.63 -5.80 -28.03
C ASN A 411 -31.41 -4.99 -28.47
N TYR A 412 -30.94 -4.03 -27.67
CA TYR A 412 -29.67 -3.35 -27.96
C TYR A 412 -28.52 -4.34 -27.80
N GLU A 413 -27.63 -4.40 -28.79
CA GLU A 413 -26.43 -5.25 -28.76
C GLU A 413 -25.40 -4.78 -27.72
N GLY A 414 -24.55 -5.67 -27.20
CA GLY A 414 -23.40 -5.35 -26.37
C GLY A 414 -23.07 -6.37 -25.30
N SER A 415 -21.80 -6.47 -24.97
CA SER A 415 -21.21 -7.44 -24.02
C SER A 415 -21.51 -7.14 -22.55
N GLY A 416 -21.79 -5.88 -22.20
CA GLY A 416 -21.86 -5.43 -20.79
C GLY A 416 -20.49 -5.22 -20.14
N LEU A 417 -19.40 -5.22 -20.91
CA LEU A 417 -18.03 -5.01 -20.40
C LEU A 417 -17.53 -3.56 -20.57
N GLY A 418 -18.16 -2.76 -21.43
CA GLY A 418 -17.66 -1.41 -21.74
C GLY A 418 -17.55 -0.50 -20.52
N LEU A 419 -18.56 -0.47 -19.64
CA LEU A 419 -18.53 0.40 -18.46
C LEU A 419 -17.61 -0.13 -17.36
N SER A 420 -17.42 -1.43 -17.21
CA SER A 420 -16.45 -1.99 -16.28
C SER A 420 -15.00 -1.68 -16.70
N VAL A 421 -14.73 -1.71 -18.01
CA VAL A 421 -13.45 -1.23 -18.57
C VAL A 421 -13.22 0.24 -18.23
N VAL A 422 -14.24 1.09 -18.44
CA VAL A 422 -14.13 2.53 -18.11
C VAL A 422 -13.77 2.70 -16.63
N LYS A 423 -14.51 2.05 -15.74
CA LYS A 423 -14.24 2.13 -14.30
C LYS A 423 -12.81 1.69 -13.98
N HIS A 424 -12.37 0.55 -14.47
CA HIS A 424 -11.03 0.03 -14.23
C HIS A 424 -9.92 0.97 -14.72
N VAL A 425 -10.08 1.53 -15.92
CA VAL A 425 -9.11 2.48 -16.48
C VAL A 425 -9.06 3.76 -15.64
N ILE A 426 -10.20 4.32 -15.26
CA ILE A 426 -10.25 5.55 -14.47
C ILE A 426 -9.69 5.36 -13.06
N GLU A 427 -10.03 4.26 -12.39
CA GLU A 427 -9.49 3.92 -11.06
C GLU A 427 -7.96 3.70 -11.12
N ARG A 428 -7.46 3.09 -12.18
CA ARG A 428 -6.01 2.89 -12.40
C ARG A 428 -5.24 4.21 -12.58
N HIS A 429 -5.91 5.26 -13.06
CA HIS A 429 -5.37 6.63 -13.12
C HIS A 429 -5.58 7.43 -11.83
N GLY A 430 -5.96 6.78 -10.71
CA GLY A 430 -6.26 7.44 -9.45
C GLY A 430 -7.53 8.29 -9.48
N GLY A 431 -8.36 8.12 -10.52
CA GLY A 431 -9.59 8.84 -10.73
C GLY A 431 -10.82 8.13 -10.16
N LYS A 432 -11.99 8.77 -10.37
CA LYS A 432 -13.31 8.23 -9.98
C LYS A 432 -14.30 8.42 -11.11
N ILE A 433 -15.21 7.45 -11.31
CA ILE A 433 -16.34 7.57 -12.21
C ILE A 433 -17.65 7.44 -11.45
N GLU A 434 -18.63 8.29 -11.82
CA GLU A 434 -19.98 8.27 -11.29
C GLU A 434 -21.00 8.37 -12.44
N ALA A 435 -22.21 7.84 -12.22
CA ALA A 435 -23.29 7.92 -13.18
C ALA A 435 -24.58 8.38 -12.52
N ILE A 436 -25.34 9.21 -13.21
CA ILE A 436 -26.68 9.62 -12.81
C ILE A 436 -27.66 9.43 -13.96
N SER A 437 -28.90 9.09 -13.64
CA SER A 437 -30.04 9.11 -14.53
C SER A 437 -31.29 9.47 -13.69
N PRO A 438 -32.15 10.40 -14.13
CA PRO A 438 -32.13 11.11 -15.39
C PRO A 438 -30.99 12.13 -15.52
N SER A 439 -30.59 12.39 -16.78
CA SER A 439 -29.63 13.44 -17.12
C SER A 439 -30.31 14.82 -17.21
N ARG A 440 -29.52 15.90 -17.25
CA ARG A 440 -30.02 17.25 -17.47
C ARG A 440 -30.57 17.49 -18.90
N LEU A 441 -30.20 16.65 -19.87
CA LEU A 441 -30.73 16.71 -21.25
C LEU A 441 -32.00 15.86 -21.40
N GLY A 442 -32.29 15.01 -20.42
CA GLY A 442 -33.38 14.06 -20.44
C GLY A 442 -34.75 14.72 -20.38
N ASN A 443 -35.74 13.98 -20.83
CA ASN A 443 -37.17 14.33 -20.76
C ASN A 443 -37.97 13.14 -20.22
N LYS A 444 -39.34 13.31 -20.12
CA LYS A 444 -40.22 12.25 -19.57
C LYS A 444 -40.12 10.91 -20.33
N ASN A 445 -39.88 10.95 -21.64
CA ASN A 445 -39.87 9.76 -22.49
C ASN A 445 -38.46 9.18 -22.61
N ASN A 446 -37.43 10.03 -22.59
CA ASN A 446 -36.04 9.71 -22.69
C ASN A 446 -35.29 10.38 -21.54
N PRO A 447 -35.16 9.69 -20.38
CA PRO A 447 -34.56 10.30 -19.19
C PRO A 447 -33.07 10.62 -19.34
N GLY A 448 -32.38 10.00 -20.27
CA GLY A 448 -30.96 10.22 -20.51
C GLY A 448 -30.05 9.75 -19.37
N SER A 449 -28.76 9.80 -19.62
CA SER A 449 -27.73 9.50 -18.61
C SER A 449 -26.58 10.51 -18.63
N SER A 450 -25.94 10.72 -17.49
CA SER A 450 -24.70 11.49 -17.38
C SER A 450 -23.65 10.66 -16.64
N PHE A 451 -22.45 10.58 -17.24
CA PHE A 451 -21.28 9.93 -16.64
C PHE A 451 -20.26 11.00 -16.29
N PHE A 452 -19.83 11.04 -15.04
CA PHE A 452 -18.85 11.99 -14.53
C PHE A 452 -17.54 11.27 -14.25
N ILE A 453 -16.48 11.73 -14.85
CA ILE A 453 -15.11 11.25 -14.65
C ILE A 453 -14.34 12.33 -13.90
N PHE A 454 -13.65 11.95 -12.85
CA PHE A 454 -12.73 12.80 -12.10
C PHE A 454 -11.34 12.22 -12.24
N LEU A 455 -10.38 13.00 -12.77
CA LEU A 455 -8.98 12.61 -12.94
C LEU A 455 -8.09 13.58 -12.17
N PRO A 456 -7.12 13.11 -11.35
CA PRO A 456 -6.13 13.97 -10.72
C PRO A 456 -5.24 14.63 -11.78
N ALA A 457 -4.76 15.85 -11.49
CA ALA A 457 -3.84 16.59 -12.37
C ALA A 457 -2.37 16.27 -12.07
#